data_37f107f0824cc2952ee778a3342daece
#
_entry.id   37f107f0824cc2952ee778a3342daece
#
_cell.length_a   1.000
_cell.length_b   1.000
_cell.length_c   1.000
_cell.angle_alpha   90.00
_cell.angle_beta   90.00
_cell.angle_gamma   90.00
#
_symmetry.space_group_name_H-M   'P 1'
#
loop_
_entity.id
_entity.type
_entity.pdbx_description
1 polymer ?
#
loop_
_entity_poly.entity_id
_entity_poly.type
_entity_poly.pdbx_seq_one_letter_code
_entity_poly.pdbx_strand_id
1 'polypeptide(L)'
;MPSAVVLDFDLLDDHPNTAGDNQAQLGARLRRAHVQLQQALQAQGLYRIVPLENAQALLDKLRNEQEYMHRCEDCARQIGRQLDTDYAITGWVQKVSELILNLNIEVHDVRRGRVVLSKSVDMRGNNDQSWERAVRFLVNDMAQKRQGNPKYGM
;
A
#
# COMPACT_ATOMS: atom_id res chain seq x y z
N MET A 1 14.08 8.95 11.26
CA MET A 1 12.95 8.26 10.62
C MET A 1 12.89 8.68 9.16
N PRO A 2 13.04 7.75 8.22
CA PRO A 2 13.02 8.10 6.79
C PRO A 2 11.63 8.54 6.35
N SER A 3 11.57 9.32 5.28
CA SER A 3 10.30 9.79 4.73
C SER A 3 9.75 8.78 3.72
N ALA A 4 8.42 8.68 3.66
CA ALA A 4 7.75 7.83 2.69
C ALA A 4 6.41 8.45 2.26
N VAL A 5 6.05 8.23 1.02
CA VAL A 5 4.71 8.47 0.50
C VAL A 5 4.04 7.14 0.24
N VAL A 6 2.77 7.01 0.58
CA VAL A 6 1.98 5.81 0.32
C VAL A 6 0.98 6.13 -0.78
N LEU A 7 1.11 5.45 -1.92
CA LEU A 7 0.16 5.61 -3.02
C LEU A 7 -1.19 4.97 -2.66
N ASP A 8 -2.25 5.41 -3.33
CA ASP A 8 -3.56 4.78 -3.18
C ASP A 8 -3.49 3.31 -3.59
N PHE A 9 -4.32 2.49 -2.95
CA PHE A 9 -4.30 1.05 -3.17
C PHE A 9 -5.06 0.64 -4.42
N ASP A 10 -4.51 -0.35 -5.13
CA ASP A 10 -5.18 -1.03 -6.23
C ASP A 10 -6.00 -2.21 -5.72
N LEU A 11 -7.01 -2.59 -6.50
CA LEU A 11 -7.76 -3.82 -6.29
C LEU A 11 -7.60 -4.72 -7.51
N LEU A 12 -7.09 -5.94 -7.28
CA LEU A 12 -7.07 -7.01 -8.26
C LEU A 12 -8.19 -7.99 -7.91
N ASP A 13 -9.24 -8.00 -8.72
CA ASP A 13 -10.38 -8.88 -8.49
C ASP A 13 -10.39 -9.97 -9.55
N ASP A 14 -9.98 -11.18 -9.15
CA ASP A 14 -9.96 -12.35 -10.03
C ASP A 14 -11.37 -12.88 -10.32
N HIS A 15 -12.35 -12.48 -9.50
CA HIS A 15 -13.74 -12.89 -9.64
C HIS A 15 -14.67 -11.68 -9.55
N PRO A 16 -14.65 -10.78 -10.56
CA PRO A 16 -15.54 -9.62 -10.58
C PRO A 16 -17.00 -10.09 -10.73
N ASN A 17 -17.92 -9.29 -10.23
CA ASN A 17 -19.36 -9.53 -10.29
C ASN A 17 -19.83 -10.74 -9.49
N THR A 18 -19.06 -11.16 -8.49
CA THR A 18 -19.49 -12.21 -7.56
C THR A 18 -20.66 -11.70 -6.72
N ALA A 19 -21.64 -12.56 -6.46
CA ALA A 19 -22.77 -12.23 -5.61
C ALA A 19 -22.31 -11.76 -4.23
N GLY A 20 -22.82 -10.64 -3.77
CA GLY A 20 -22.43 -10.04 -2.49
C GLY A 20 -21.31 -9.00 -2.58
N ASP A 21 -20.65 -8.86 -3.73
CA ASP A 21 -19.65 -7.81 -3.91
C ASP A 21 -20.32 -6.48 -4.14
N ASN A 22 -19.88 -5.50 -3.37
CA ASN A 22 -20.31 -4.11 -3.51
C ASN A 22 -19.08 -3.26 -3.81
N GLN A 23 -19.03 -2.72 -5.02
CA GLN A 23 -17.89 -1.90 -5.47
C GLN A 23 -17.69 -0.66 -4.59
N ALA A 24 -18.76 -0.05 -4.10
CA ALA A 24 -18.67 1.10 -3.21
C ALA A 24 -18.04 0.69 -1.87
N GLN A 25 -18.41 -0.47 -1.32
CA GLN A 25 -17.83 -0.99 -0.08
C GLN A 25 -16.34 -1.34 -0.26
N LEU A 26 -15.99 -1.98 -1.37
CA LEU A 26 -14.59 -2.31 -1.68
C LEU A 26 -13.75 -1.04 -1.83
N GLY A 27 -14.26 -0.05 -2.54
CA GLY A 27 -13.59 1.25 -2.66
C GLY A 27 -13.40 1.93 -1.33
N ALA A 28 -14.41 1.88 -0.46
CA ALA A 28 -14.31 2.46 0.89
C ALA A 28 -13.28 1.72 1.75
N ARG A 29 -13.22 0.39 1.64
CA ARG A 29 -12.21 -0.40 2.35
C ARG A 29 -10.81 -0.10 1.88
N LEU A 30 -10.60 0.05 0.57
CA LEU A 30 -9.30 0.44 0.00
C LEU A 30 -8.84 1.79 0.54
N ARG A 31 -9.73 2.77 0.59
CA ARG A 31 -9.41 4.12 1.12
C ARG A 31 -9.08 4.05 2.62
N ARG A 32 -9.87 3.30 3.40
CA ARG A 32 -9.61 3.14 4.84
C ARG A 32 -8.29 2.41 5.09
N ALA A 33 -7.98 1.38 4.31
CA ALA A 33 -6.73 0.65 4.43
C ALA A 33 -5.53 1.56 4.13
N HIS A 34 -5.64 2.41 3.11
CA HIS A 34 -4.63 3.40 2.77
C HIS A 34 -4.36 4.36 3.94
N VAL A 35 -5.42 4.92 4.51
CA VAL A 35 -5.30 5.84 5.66
C VAL A 35 -4.72 5.10 6.88
N GLN A 36 -5.23 3.92 7.17
CA GLN A 36 -4.77 3.12 8.31
C GLN A 36 -3.28 2.74 8.17
N LEU A 37 -2.86 2.35 6.97
CA LEU A 37 -1.45 2.02 6.72
C LEU A 37 -0.54 3.21 6.99
N GLN A 38 -0.90 4.39 6.48
CA GLN A 38 -0.14 5.61 6.73
C GLN A 38 0.00 5.90 8.22
N GLN A 39 -1.12 5.89 8.93
CA GLN A 39 -1.15 6.17 10.36
C GLN A 39 -0.34 5.15 11.17
N ALA A 40 -0.47 3.87 10.84
CA ALA A 40 0.22 2.81 11.54
C ALA A 40 1.73 2.84 11.31
N LEU A 41 2.17 3.09 10.08
CA LEU A 41 3.60 3.20 9.76
C LEU A 41 4.25 4.35 10.54
N GLN A 42 3.57 5.49 10.62
CA GLN A 42 4.09 6.64 11.35
C GLN A 42 4.04 6.41 12.86
N ALA A 43 2.95 5.87 13.38
CA ALA A 43 2.79 5.59 14.81
C ALA A 43 3.84 4.61 15.34
N GLN A 44 4.24 3.63 14.51
CA GLN A 44 5.28 2.67 14.86
C GLN A 44 6.70 3.17 14.60
N GLY A 45 6.85 4.41 14.14
CA GLY A 45 8.16 5.00 13.89
C GLY A 45 8.91 4.41 12.70
N LEU A 46 8.18 3.76 11.77
CA LEU A 46 8.80 3.14 10.62
C LEU A 46 9.16 4.15 9.53
N TYR A 47 8.25 5.07 9.25
CA TYR A 47 8.44 6.12 8.25
C TYR A 47 7.72 7.39 8.69
N ARG A 48 8.28 8.53 8.30
CA ARG A 48 7.58 9.82 8.37
C ARG A 48 6.76 9.97 7.10
N ILE A 49 5.45 9.93 7.22
CA ILE A 49 4.56 9.93 6.06
C ILE A 49 4.40 11.34 5.50
N VAL A 50 4.64 11.46 4.19
CA VAL A 50 4.44 12.70 3.43
C VAL A 50 3.11 12.58 2.70
N PRO A 51 2.23 13.60 2.80
CA PRO A 51 0.92 13.54 2.14
C PRO A 51 1.03 13.45 0.62
N LEU A 52 0.14 12.68 0.01
CA LEU A 52 0.09 12.46 -1.43
C LEU A 52 -0.44 13.66 -2.21
N GLU A 53 -1.12 14.59 -1.53
CA GLU A 53 -1.85 15.70 -2.13
C GLU A 53 -1.03 16.56 -3.09
N ASN A 54 0.23 16.84 -2.72
CA ASN A 54 1.09 17.68 -3.55
C ASN A 54 1.59 17.00 -4.83
N ALA A 55 1.28 15.73 -5.01
CA ALA A 55 1.58 14.97 -6.23
C ALA A 55 0.30 14.53 -6.94
N GLN A 56 -0.85 15.09 -6.60
CA GLN A 56 -2.15 14.63 -7.12
C GLN A 56 -2.23 14.74 -8.65
N ALA A 57 -1.73 15.83 -9.24
CA ALA A 57 -1.74 16.00 -10.69
C ALA A 57 -0.91 14.93 -11.39
N LEU A 58 0.28 14.61 -10.87
CA LEU A 58 1.12 13.54 -11.39
C LEU A 58 0.45 12.18 -11.21
N LEU A 59 -0.14 11.93 -10.04
CA LEU A 59 -0.85 10.69 -9.77
C LEU A 59 -1.99 10.47 -10.75
N ASP A 60 -2.78 11.50 -11.01
CA ASP A 60 -3.90 11.43 -11.96
C ASP A 60 -3.41 11.15 -13.37
N LYS A 61 -2.31 11.77 -13.80
CA LYS A 61 -1.70 11.52 -15.09
C LYS A 61 -1.25 10.06 -15.21
N LEU A 62 -0.55 9.55 -14.20
CA LEU A 62 -0.05 8.17 -14.21
C LEU A 62 -1.20 7.16 -14.21
N ARG A 63 -2.29 7.43 -13.49
CA ARG A 63 -3.48 6.58 -13.46
C ARG A 63 -4.20 6.53 -14.81
N ASN A 64 -4.16 7.60 -15.57
CA ASN A 64 -4.72 7.61 -16.92
C ASN A 64 -3.89 6.77 -17.90
N GLU A 65 -2.60 6.57 -17.60
CA GLU A 65 -1.68 5.81 -18.44
C GLU A 65 -1.57 4.34 -18.04
N GLN A 66 -1.85 4.03 -16.77
CA GLN A 66 -1.64 2.70 -16.17
C GLN A 66 -2.90 2.19 -15.49
N GLU A 67 -3.27 0.96 -15.79
CA GLU A 67 -4.41 0.33 -15.11
C GLU A 67 -4.15 0.10 -13.62
N TYR A 68 -2.93 -0.35 -13.28
CA TYR A 68 -2.53 -0.64 -11.90
C TYR A 68 -1.21 0.05 -11.57
N MET A 69 -1.23 0.87 -10.51
CA MET A 69 -0.03 1.61 -10.08
C MET A 69 1.09 0.68 -9.62
N HIS A 70 0.73 -0.42 -8.93
CA HIS A 70 1.75 -1.35 -8.43
C HIS A 70 2.46 -2.13 -9.55
N ARG A 71 1.90 -2.17 -10.76
CA ARG A 71 2.52 -2.81 -11.93
C ARG A 71 3.34 -1.84 -12.78
N CYS A 72 3.30 -0.57 -12.46
CA CYS A 72 4.10 0.44 -13.15
C CYS A 72 5.46 0.53 -12.47
N GLU A 73 6.51 0.10 -13.15
CA GLU A 73 7.86 0.02 -12.58
C GLU A 73 8.37 1.35 -11.99
N ASP A 74 8.01 2.46 -12.62
CA ASP A 74 8.58 3.76 -12.25
C ASP A 74 7.57 4.71 -11.59
N CYS A 75 6.29 4.37 -11.52
CA CYS A 75 5.27 5.29 -11.03
C CYS A 75 5.50 5.71 -9.58
N ALA A 76 5.75 4.75 -8.71
CA ALA A 76 6.00 5.06 -7.30
C ALA A 76 7.21 5.97 -7.13
N ARG A 77 8.27 5.70 -7.87
CA ARG A 77 9.50 6.51 -7.81
C ARG A 77 9.29 7.92 -8.33
N GLN A 78 8.50 8.09 -9.39
CA GLN A 78 8.17 9.42 -9.91
C GLN A 78 7.42 10.25 -8.88
N ILE A 79 6.44 9.67 -8.21
CA ILE A 79 5.70 10.32 -7.12
C ILE A 79 6.65 10.67 -5.96
N GLY A 80 7.49 9.72 -5.57
CA GLY A 80 8.46 9.94 -4.50
C GLY A 80 9.47 11.04 -4.83
N ARG A 81 9.95 11.09 -6.06
CA ARG A 81 10.87 12.15 -6.49
C ARG A 81 10.20 13.52 -6.46
N GLN A 82 8.95 13.62 -6.91
CA GLN A 82 8.23 14.90 -6.87
C GLN A 82 8.02 15.40 -5.44
N LEU A 83 7.77 14.49 -4.50
CA LEU A 83 7.56 14.82 -3.10
C LEU A 83 8.85 14.84 -2.27
N ASP A 84 9.98 14.53 -2.89
CA ASP A 84 11.29 14.45 -2.25
C ASP A 84 11.30 13.51 -1.04
N THR A 85 10.69 12.34 -1.20
CA THR A 85 10.68 11.31 -0.17
C THR A 85 11.80 10.30 -0.39
N ASP A 86 12.24 9.68 0.70
CA ASP A 86 13.24 8.60 0.64
C ASP A 86 12.65 7.31 0.06
N TYR A 87 11.38 7.03 0.37
CA TYR A 87 10.68 5.82 -0.04
C TYR A 87 9.31 6.15 -0.60
N ALA A 88 8.83 5.28 -1.48
CA ALA A 88 7.47 5.29 -1.98
C ALA A 88 6.89 3.89 -1.82
N ILE A 89 5.68 3.80 -1.29
CA ILE A 89 5.04 2.53 -0.96
C ILE A 89 3.81 2.35 -1.84
N THR A 90 3.77 1.24 -2.56
CA THR A 90 2.59 0.80 -3.29
C THR A 90 1.87 -0.28 -2.51
N GLY A 91 0.55 -0.32 -2.62
CA GLY A 91 -0.26 -1.34 -1.98
C GLY A 91 -1.37 -1.81 -2.89
N TRP A 92 -1.74 -3.06 -2.74
CA TRP A 92 -2.87 -3.61 -3.47
C TRP A 92 -3.48 -4.75 -2.69
N VAL A 93 -4.77 -4.95 -2.92
CA VAL A 93 -5.50 -6.10 -2.41
C VAL A 93 -5.86 -6.98 -3.59
N GLN A 94 -5.54 -8.25 -3.51
CA GLN A 94 -5.95 -9.25 -4.48
C GLN A 94 -7.11 -10.06 -3.90
N LYS A 95 -8.22 -10.08 -4.61
CA LYS A 95 -9.35 -10.91 -4.27
C LYS A 95 -9.26 -12.19 -5.08
N VAL A 96 -8.78 -13.26 -4.45
CA VAL A 96 -8.60 -14.58 -5.11
C VAL A 96 -9.94 -15.30 -5.22
N SER A 97 -10.78 -15.20 -4.18
CA SER A 97 -12.12 -15.75 -4.13
C SER A 97 -12.97 -14.91 -3.17
N GLU A 98 -14.24 -15.25 -2.99
CA GLU A 98 -15.12 -14.52 -2.05
C GLU A 98 -14.59 -14.51 -0.62
N LEU A 99 -13.88 -15.55 -0.21
CA LEU A 99 -13.43 -15.75 1.16
C LEU A 99 -11.92 -15.54 1.34
N ILE A 100 -11.15 -15.45 0.25
CA ILE A 100 -9.70 -15.39 0.31
C ILE A 100 -9.22 -14.14 -0.43
N LEU A 101 -8.65 -13.23 0.36
CA LEU A 101 -8.00 -12.02 -0.16
C LEU A 101 -6.58 -12.00 0.38
N ASN A 102 -5.74 -11.17 -0.23
CA ASN A 102 -4.47 -10.84 0.37
C ASN A 102 -4.16 -9.35 0.21
N LEU A 103 -3.47 -8.83 1.20
CA LEU A 103 -2.98 -7.45 1.22
C LEU A 103 -1.49 -7.48 0.92
N ASN A 104 -1.07 -6.68 -0.03
CA ASN A 104 0.31 -6.63 -0.49
C ASN A 104 0.83 -5.21 -0.44
N ILE A 105 2.09 -5.06 -0.06
CA ILE A 105 2.81 -3.79 -0.19
C ILE A 105 4.19 -4.03 -0.77
N GLU A 106 4.70 -3.01 -1.46
CA GLU A 106 6.10 -2.93 -1.87
C GLU A 106 6.64 -1.57 -1.45
N VAL A 107 7.82 -1.59 -0.84
CA VAL A 107 8.55 -0.38 -0.47
C VAL A 107 9.65 -0.17 -1.50
N HIS A 108 9.61 0.97 -2.17
CA HIS A 108 10.56 1.37 -3.20
C HIS A 108 11.52 2.40 -2.62
N ASP A 109 12.83 2.17 -2.80
CA ASP A 109 13.86 3.17 -2.54
C ASP A 109 13.85 4.15 -3.72
N VAL A 110 13.45 5.39 -3.47
CA VAL A 110 13.26 6.40 -4.52
C VAL A 110 14.59 6.76 -5.19
N ARG A 111 15.66 6.88 -4.42
CA ARG A 111 16.98 7.28 -4.93
C ARG A 111 17.67 6.17 -5.69
N ARG A 112 17.64 4.95 -5.14
CA ARG A 112 18.31 3.78 -5.74
C ARG A 112 17.49 3.14 -6.85
N GLY A 113 16.19 3.44 -6.88
CA GLY A 113 15.30 2.92 -7.92
C GLY A 113 15.05 1.42 -7.83
N ARG A 114 14.94 0.88 -6.63
CA ARG A 114 14.70 -0.55 -6.42
C ARG A 114 13.71 -0.80 -5.29
N VAL A 115 13.08 -1.97 -5.33
CA VAL A 115 12.22 -2.44 -4.24
C VAL A 115 13.11 -2.97 -3.11
N VAL A 116 12.91 -2.47 -1.91
CA VAL A 116 13.66 -2.88 -0.72
C VAL A 116 12.86 -3.78 0.20
N LEU A 117 11.55 -3.88 0.00
CA LEU A 117 10.68 -4.74 0.78
C LEU A 117 9.44 -5.08 -0.03
N SER A 118 9.08 -6.35 -0.07
CA SER A 118 7.78 -6.84 -0.55
C SER A 118 7.16 -7.67 0.56
N LYS A 119 5.89 -7.42 0.87
CA LYS A 119 5.22 -8.08 1.97
C LYS A 119 3.78 -8.38 1.62
N SER A 120 3.31 -9.55 2.02
CA SER A 120 1.94 -10.01 1.76
C SER A 120 1.35 -10.64 3.02
N VAL A 121 0.07 -10.36 3.24
CA VAL A 121 -0.70 -10.91 4.36
C VAL A 121 -2.02 -11.46 3.84
N ASP A 122 -2.32 -12.69 4.16
CA ASP A 122 -3.60 -13.29 3.80
C ASP A 122 -4.73 -12.79 4.70
N MET A 123 -5.89 -12.59 4.09
CA MET A 123 -7.12 -12.26 4.80
C MET A 123 -8.15 -13.35 4.54
N ARG A 124 -8.80 -13.80 5.61
CA ARG A 124 -9.96 -14.69 5.50
C ARG A 124 -11.21 -13.89 5.79
N GLY A 125 -12.09 -13.85 4.80
CA GLY A 125 -13.28 -13.02 4.85
C GLY A 125 -13.05 -11.63 4.27
N ASN A 126 -14.13 -11.06 3.72
CA ASN A 126 -14.10 -9.74 3.08
C ASN A 126 -15.03 -8.80 3.85
N ASN A 127 -14.58 -8.36 5.00
CA ASN A 127 -15.31 -7.42 5.85
C ASN A 127 -14.34 -6.39 6.44
N ASP A 128 -14.90 -5.35 7.03
CA ASP A 128 -14.09 -4.24 7.57
C ASP A 128 -13.06 -4.72 8.59
N GLN A 129 -13.44 -5.66 9.45
CA GLN A 129 -12.54 -6.17 10.49
C GLN A 129 -11.35 -6.95 9.92
N SER A 130 -11.58 -7.79 8.91
CA SER A 130 -10.50 -8.57 8.31
C SER A 130 -9.48 -7.67 7.61
N TRP A 131 -9.93 -6.60 6.98
CA TRP A 131 -9.05 -5.61 6.35
C TRP A 131 -8.22 -4.85 7.40
N GLU A 132 -8.86 -4.39 8.48
CA GLU A 132 -8.17 -3.70 9.58
C GLU A 132 -7.11 -4.58 10.24
N ARG A 133 -7.45 -5.85 10.49
CA ARG A 133 -6.51 -6.80 11.09
C ARG A 133 -5.30 -7.05 10.18
N ALA A 134 -5.53 -7.15 8.89
CA ALA A 134 -4.45 -7.37 7.93
C ALA A 134 -3.45 -6.23 7.92
N VAL A 135 -3.93 -4.98 7.86
CA VAL A 135 -3.06 -3.80 7.92
C VAL A 135 -2.29 -3.76 9.22
N ARG A 136 -2.98 -3.97 10.35
CA ARG A 136 -2.34 -3.95 11.67
C ARG A 136 -1.29 -5.04 11.81
N PHE A 137 -1.60 -6.25 11.39
CA PHE A 137 -0.65 -7.37 11.41
C PHE A 137 0.60 -7.06 10.58
N LEU A 138 0.39 -6.55 9.38
CA LEU A 138 1.47 -6.22 8.45
C LEU A 138 2.43 -5.19 9.07
N VAL A 139 1.89 -4.12 9.63
CA VAL A 139 2.72 -3.04 10.22
C VAL A 139 3.39 -3.51 11.51
N ASN A 140 2.68 -4.25 12.37
CA ASN A 140 3.27 -4.78 13.59
C ASN A 140 4.43 -5.74 13.30
N ASP A 141 4.29 -6.56 12.26
CA ASP A 141 5.34 -7.47 11.84
C ASP A 141 6.57 -6.70 11.31
N MET A 142 6.34 -5.64 10.54
CA MET A 142 7.42 -4.76 10.08
C MET A 142 8.15 -4.11 11.25
N ALA A 143 7.40 -3.60 12.24
CA ALA A 143 7.98 -2.96 13.41
C ALA A 143 8.84 -3.94 14.20
N GLN A 144 8.35 -5.17 14.40
CA GLN A 144 9.09 -6.20 15.10
C GLN A 144 10.37 -6.59 14.36
N LYS A 145 10.29 -6.75 13.06
CA LYS A 145 11.47 -7.09 12.23
C LYS A 145 12.49 -5.97 12.21
N ARG A 146 12.05 -4.71 12.24
CA ARG A 146 12.98 -3.58 12.31
C ARG A 146 13.74 -3.52 13.64
N GLN A 147 13.13 -3.99 14.73
CA GLN A 147 13.84 -4.08 16.00
C GLN A 147 15.04 -5.04 15.91
N GLY A 148 14.89 -6.16 15.21
CA GLY A 148 15.99 -7.12 14.99
C GLY A 148 16.96 -6.71 13.89
N ASN A 149 16.51 -5.89 12.94
CA ASN A 149 17.31 -5.38 11.85
C ASN A 149 16.94 -3.92 11.58
N PRO A 150 17.73 -2.94 12.08
CA PRO A 150 17.38 -1.52 11.93
C PRO A 150 17.27 -1.03 10.50
N LYS A 151 17.80 -1.78 9.53
CA LYS A 151 17.71 -1.43 8.10
C LYS A 151 16.55 -2.14 7.37
N TYR A 152 15.74 -2.90 8.10
CA TYR A 152 14.58 -3.57 7.50
C TYR A 152 13.63 -2.54 6.88
N GLY A 153 13.30 -2.72 5.61
CA GLY A 153 12.43 -1.81 4.87
C GLY A 153 13.11 -0.49 4.44
N MET A 154 14.43 -0.52 4.35
CA MET A 154 15.20 0.65 3.92
C MET A 154 16.19 0.34 2.80
#